data_db10ad5afcd0b7851672af2ba1054cd4
#
_entry.id   db10ad5afcd0b7851672af2ba1054cd4
#
_cell.length_a   1.000
_cell.length_b   1.000
_cell.length_c   1.000
_cell.angle_alpha   90.00
_cell.angle_beta   90.00
_cell.angle_gamma   90.00
#
_symmetry.space_group_name_H-M   'P 1'
#
loop_
_entity.id
_entity.type
_entity.pdbx_description
1 polymer ?
#
loop_
_entity_poly.entity_id
_entity_poly.type
_entity_poly.pdbx_seq_one_letter_code
_entity_poly.pdbx_strand_id
1 'polypeptide(L)'
;MKLGYCTWGMPSVPVDTFIPFLAQLGYDGIELTVIPGYTTELSLLDAAERRRIARMLKDHHLALPAIAGHSTMIERDPATAALHWARLTAAVDLALDWAQDGTPPAVDTTVGGTPEQWNELKPLMIERVGALVRYGEQRGVVIAIEPHVGSMLDTPERVLELLDAIPSPYLKLNFDISHFNVMGIPIAESVAALAAHSVHTHVKDERGVVPNYEFLIPGEGEFDYVAYLHAMRAHGYAGFITAEISIMVQRRPGYDPLAAAEQTYRTLARAFEQAGIAR
;
A
#
# COMPACT_ATOMS: atom_id res chain seq x y z
N MET A 1 6.86 15.79 -1.58
CA MET A 1 6.26 14.42 -1.68
C MET A 1 6.47 13.91 -3.10
N LYS A 2 6.34 12.61 -3.33
CA LYS A 2 6.52 11.96 -4.65
C LYS A 2 5.23 11.25 -5.07
N LEU A 3 5.03 11.04 -6.36
CA LEU A 3 3.88 10.35 -6.91
C LEU A 3 4.22 8.90 -7.22
N GLY A 4 3.52 7.94 -6.60
CA GLY A 4 3.68 6.51 -6.80
C GLY A 4 2.48 5.86 -7.47
N TYR A 5 2.68 4.62 -7.93
CA TYR A 5 1.61 3.75 -8.42
C TYR A 5 1.80 2.32 -7.90
N CYS A 6 0.72 1.75 -7.34
CA CYS A 6 0.72 0.36 -6.89
C CYS A 6 0.27 -0.57 -8.04
N THR A 7 1.05 -1.62 -8.30
CA THR A 7 0.74 -2.59 -9.36
C THR A 7 -0.42 -3.53 -9.00
N TRP A 8 -1.09 -3.32 -7.86
CA TRP A 8 -2.33 -4.02 -7.51
C TRP A 8 -3.37 -3.96 -8.62
N GLY A 9 -3.47 -2.82 -9.32
CA GLY A 9 -4.35 -2.65 -10.48
C GLY A 9 -3.88 -3.34 -11.78
N MET A 10 -2.73 -4.04 -11.78
CA MET A 10 -2.08 -4.58 -12.99
C MET A 10 -1.74 -6.08 -12.89
N PRO A 11 -2.62 -6.98 -12.41
CA PRO A 11 -2.24 -8.35 -12.07
C PRO A 11 -1.65 -9.14 -13.25
N SER A 12 -2.13 -8.89 -14.46
CA SER A 12 -1.73 -9.62 -15.66
C SER A 12 -0.81 -8.83 -16.62
N VAL A 13 -0.45 -7.60 -16.28
CA VAL A 13 0.44 -6.80 -17.13
C VAL A 13 1.89 -7.24 -16.91
N PRO A 14 2.65 -7.58 -17.97
CA PRO A 14 4.05 -7.97 -17.82
C PRO A 14 4.94 -6.85 -17.27
N VAL A 15 5.95 -7.23 -16.50
CA VAL A 15 6.96 -6.31 -15.93
C VAL A 15 7.60 -5.42 -17.02
N ASP A 16 7.96 -6.02 -18.16
CA ASP A 16 8.55 -5.33 -19.30
C ASP A 16 7.61 -4.31 -19.97
N THR A 17 6.33 -4.35 -19.62
CA THR A 17 5.33 -3.40 -20.10
C THR A 17 5.09 -2.31 -19.06
N PHE A 18 4.77 -2.66 -17.81
CA PHE A 18 4.34 -1.66 -16.85
C PHE A 18 5.48 -0.78 -16.31
N ILE A 19 6.70 -1.30 -16.12
CA ILE A 19 7.82 -0.49 -15.62
C ILE A 19 8.13 0.67 -16.56
N PRO A 20 8.46 0.43 -17.87
CA PRO A 20 8.74 1.53 -18.79
C PRO A 20 7.52 2.44 -19.02
N PHE A 21 6.31 1.89 -19.02
CA PHE A 21 5.09 2.67 -19.19
C PHE A 21 4.87 3.66 -18.05
N LEU A 22 4.95 3.22 -16.78
CA LEU A 22 4.77 4.08 -15.62
C LEU A 22 5.88 5.14 -15.52
N ALA A 23 7.12 4.79 -15.86
CA ALA A 23 8.23 5.74 -15.96
C ALA A 23 7.98 6.79 -17.04
N GLN A 24 7.50 6.39 -18.24
CA GLN A 24 7.19 7.30 -19.34
C GLN A 24 6.04 8.27 -19.00
N LEU A 25 5.06 7.84 -18.21
CA LEU A 25 4.01 8.72 -17.68
C LEU A 25 4.57 9.78 -16.73
N GLY A 26 5.68 9.49 -16.03
CA GLY A 26 6.32 10.40 -15.08
C GLY A 26 6.03 10.10 -13.62
N TYR A 27 5.67 8.87 -13.28
CA TYR A 27 5.66 8.43 -11.88
C TYR A 27 7.07 8.45 -11.30
N ASP A 28 7.19 8.84 -10.02
CA ASP A 28 8.48 8.90 -9.31
C ASP A 28 8.88 7.54 -8.72
N GLY A 29 7.91 6.64 -8.54
CA GLY A 29 8.14 5.29 -8.02
C GLY A 29 6.95 4.39 -8.23
N ILE A 30 7.17 3.11 -7.97
CA ILE A 30 6.14 2.07 -8.04
C ILE A 30 6.19 1.19 -6.79
N GLU A 31 5.04 0.68 -6.42
CA GLU A 31 4.91 -0.41 -5.46
C GLU A 31 4.63 -1.69 -6.22
N LEU A 32 5.39 -2.76 -5.92
CA LEU A 32 5.25 -4.05 -6.59
C LEU A 32 4.41 -5.01 -5.75
N THR A 33 3.34 -5.53 -6.34
CA THR A 33 2.48 -6.54 -5.74
C THR A 33 3.04 -7.93 -5.98
N VAL A 34 3.38 -8.67 -4.90
CA VAL A 34 4.09 -9.96 -5.00
C VAL A 34 3.26 -11.15 -4.53
N ILE A 35 1.94 -11.02 -4.52
CA ILE A 35 1.02 -12.09 -4.13
C ILE A 35 0.68 -13.03 -5.29
N PRO A 36 0.11 -14.22 -5.02
CA PRO A 36 -0.33 -15.14 -6.07
C PRO A 36 -1.27 -14.53 -7.09
N GLY A 37 -1.07 -14.85 -8.37
CA GLY A 37 -1.88 -14.34 -9.49
C GLY A 37 -1.35 -13.06 -10.13
N TYR A 38 -0.25 -12.51 -9.64
CA TYR A 38 0.44 -11.36 -10.24
C TYR A 38 1.66 -11.81 -11.05
N THR A 39 2.01 -11.04 -12.07
CA THR A 39 3.21 -11.31 -12.88
C THR A 39 4.52 -11.19 -12.08
N THR A 40 4.45 -10.59 -10.90
CA THR A 40 5.51 -10.42 -9.90
C THR A 40 5.28 -11.27 -8.65
N GLU A 41 4.45 -12.33 -8.69
CA GLU A 41 4.27 -13.20 -7.54
C GLU A 41 5.59 -13.88 -7.11
N LEU A 42 5.76 -14.11 -5.81
CA LEU A 42 6.99 -14.63 -5.22
C LEU A 42 7.52 -15.92 -5.87
N SER A 43 6.63 -16.79 -6.31
CA SER A 43 6.96 -18.07 -6.95
C SER A 43 7.63 -17.93 -8.33
N LEU A 44 7.43 -16.79 -8.98
CA LEU A 44 8.00 -16.46 -10.30
C LEU A 44 9.33 -15.70 -10.17
N LEU A 45 9.70 -15.25 -8.98
CA LEU A 45 10.85 -14.39 -8.73
C LEU A 45 12.08 -15.21 -8.30
N ASP A 46 12.73 -15.89 -9.24
CA ASP A 46 14.04 -16.44 -9.00
C ASP A 46 15.12 -15.34 -8.86
N ALA A 47 16.33 -15.71 -8.47
CA ALA A 47 17.42 -14.75 -8.26
C ALA A 47 17.80 -13.97 -9.53
N ALA A 48 17.59 -14.52 -10.73
CA ALA A 48 17.87 -13.83 -11.99
C ALA A 48 16.80 -12.78 -12.28
N GLU A 49 15.53 -13.14 -12.06
CA GLU A 49 14.40 -12.26 -12.27
C GLU A 49 14.39 -11.10 -11.27
N ARG A 50 14.69 -11.35 -9.99
CA ARG A 50 14.83 -10.28 -8.98
C ARG A 50 15.88 -9.25 -9.41
N ARG A 51 17.05 -9.70 -9.85
CA ARG A 51 18.11 -8.81 -10.36
C ARG A 51 17.71 -8.08 -11.65
N ARG A 52 16.92 -8.73 -12.51
CA ARG A 52 16.42 -8.11 -13.74
C ARG A 52 15.48 -6.95 -13.43
N ILE A 53 14.50 -7.19 -12.54
CA ILE A 53 13.54 -6.16 -12.10
C ILE A 53 14.26 -5.00 -11.40
N ALA A 54 15.21 -5.29 -10.49
CA ALA A 54 15.99 -4.24 -9.83
C ALA A 54 16.76 -3.36 -10.82
N ARG A 55 17.35 -3.96 -11.86
CA ARG A 55 18.01 -3.18 -12.94
C ARG A 55 16.99 -2.34 -13.73
N MET A 56 15.84 -2.91 -14.10
CA MET A 56 14.81 -2.17 -14.82
C MET A 56 14.32 -0.95 -14.04
N LEU A 57 14.06 -1.08 -12.74
CA LEU A 57 13.69 0.04 -11.88
C LEU A 57 14.75 1.14 -11.90
N LYS A 58 16.01 0.75 -11.75
CA LYS A 58 17.16 1.68 -11.80
C LYS A 58 17.30 2.36 -13.15
N ASP A 59 17.23 1.60 -14.25
CA ASP A 59 17.40 2.12 -15.61
C ASP A 59 16.28 3.10 -15.99
N HIS A 60 15.08 2.91 -15.42
CA HIS A 60 13.93 3.79 -15.59
C HIS A 60 13.80 4.87 -14.51
N HIS A 61 14.76 4.97 -13.58
CA HIS A 61 14.78 5.95 -12.49
C HIS A 61 13.53 5.90 -11.57
N LEU A 62 12.95 4.71 -11.40
CA LEU A 62 11.81 4.49 -10.53
C LEU A 62 12.27 4.05 -9.14
N ALA A 63 11.80 4.76 -8.11
CA ALA A 63 11.94 4.29 -6.74
C ALA A 63 11.00 3.11 -6.47
N LEU A 64 11.38 2.26 -5.51
CA LEU A 64 10.56 1.18 -4.97
C LEU A 64 10.31 1.46 -3.48
N PRO A 65 9.31 2.27 -3.10
CA PRO A 65 9.04 2.60 -1.71
C PRO A 65 8.47 1.44 -0.91
N ALA A 66 7.70 0.56 -1.54
CA ALA A 66 7.04 -0.56 -0.88
C ALA A 66 6.85 -1.78 -1.80
N ILE A 67 6.60 -2.92 -1.16
CA ILE A 67 6.20 -4.20 -1.76
C ILE A 67 4.89 -4.62 -1.12
N ALA A 68 3.82 -4.79 -1.92
CA ALA A 68 2.53 -5.29 -1.44
C ALA A 68 2.57 -6.82 -1.35
N GLY A 69 2.69 -7.33 -0.12
CA GLY A 69 2.74 -8.75 0.20
C GLY A 69 1.47 -9.27 0.89
N HIS A 70 0.30 -8.71 0.58
CA HIS A 70 -0.95 -8.92 1.30
C HIS A 70 -1.25 -10.38 1.61
N SER A 71 -1.37 -10.66 2.90
CA SER A 71 -1.82 -11.95 3.45
C SER A 71 -2.49 -11.70 4.80
N THR A 72 -3.66 -12.29 5.03
CA THR A 72 -4.31 -12.13 6.34
C THR A 72 -3.45 -12.69 7.48
N MET A 73 -3.35 -11.93 8.56
CA MET A 73 -2.52 -12.30 9.70
C MET A 73 -3.28 -13.06 10.80
N ILE A 74 -4.61 -13.02 10.73
CA ILE A 74 -5.46 -13.61 11.77
C ILE A 74 -6.07 -14.97 11.40
N GLU A 75 -5.51 -15.64 10.38
CA GLU A 75 -5.95 -16.98 9.98
C GLU A 75 -5.81 -17.99 11.13
N ARG A 76 -6.87 -18.77 11.40
CA ARG A 76 -6.91 -19.74 12.51
C ARG A 76 -6.52 -21.15 12.10
N ASP A 77 -6.72 -21.51 10.82
CA ASP A 77 -6.23 -22.80 10.33
C ASP A 77 -4.70 -22.82 10.33
N PRO A 78 -4.06 -23.75 11.05
CA PRO A 78 -2.60 -23.74 11.20
C PRO A 78 -1.83 -23.88 9.87
N ALA A 79 -2.35 -24.66 8.92
CA ALA A 79 -1.68 -24.85 7.64
C ALA A 79 -1.73 -23.60 6.77
N THR A 80 -2.90 -22.95 6.72
CA THR A 80 -3.09 -21.69 6.00
C THR A 80 -2.31 -20.55 6.66
N ALA A 81 -2.31 -20.50 7.99
CA ALA A 81 -1.51 -19.52 8.75
C ALA A 81 0.00 -19.68 8.48
N ALA A 82 0.51 -20.91 8.41
CA ALA A 82 1.90 -21.18 8.07
C ALA A 82 2.23 -20.75 6.63
N LEU A 83 1.31 -20.93 5.70
CA LEU A 83 1.45 -20.46 4.31
C LEU A 83 1.52 -18.93 4.22
N HIS A 84 0.63 -18.23 4.93
CA HIS A 84 0.63 -16.77 4.99
C HIS A 84 1.93 -16.24 5.63
N TRP A 85 2.37 -16.85 6.71
CA TRP A 85 3.65 -16.53 7.34
C TRP A 85 4.83 -16.69 6.38
N ALA A 86 4.89 -17.83 5.67
CA ALA A 86 5.96 -18.09 4.69
C ALA A 86 5.97 -17.06 3.56
N ARG A 87 4.81 -16.61 3.07
CA ARG A 87 4.70 -15.56 2.05
C ARG A 87 5.18 -14.21 2.58
N LEU A 88 4.75 -13.80 3.76
CA LEU A 88 5.12 -12.54 4.37
C LEU A 88 6.63 -12.47 4.64
N THR A 89 7.21 -13.52 5.21
CA THR A 89 8.66 -13.58 5.45
C THR A 89 9.47 -13.62 4.15
N ALA A 90 8.96 -14.28 3.11
CA ALA A 90 9.59 -14.26 1.78
C ALA A 90 9.53 -12.86 1.13
N ALA A 91 8.45 -12.09 1.34
CA ALA A 91 8.36 -10.70 0.89
C ALA A 91 9.38 -9.81 1.64
N VAL A 92 9.57 -10.03 2.95
CA VAL A 92 10.59 -9.34 3.74
C VAL A 92 12.01 -9.68 3.24
N ASP A 93 12.28 -10.94 2.94
CA ASP A 93 13.58 -11.35 2.39
C ASP A 93 13.79 -10.78 0.98
N LEU A 94 12.74 -10.70 0.15
CA LEU A 94 12.78 -10.07 -1.17
C LEU A 94 13.11 -8.57 -1.09
N ALA A 95 12.62 -7.86 -0.07
CA ALA A 95 12.91 -6.45 0.14
C ALA A 95 14.42 -6.17 0.24
N LEU A 96 15.20 -7.11 0.77
CA LEU A 96 16.67 -6.99 0.82
C LEU A 96 17.31 -7.07 -0.57
N ASP A 97 16.80 -7.96 -1.44
CA ASP A 97 17.28 -8.09 -2.82
C ASP A 97 16.96 -6.85 -3.67
N TRP A 98 15.92 -6.10 -3.29
CA TRP A 98 15.44 -4.91 -4.00
C TRP A 98 15.77 -3.59 -3.28
N ALA A 99 16.68 -3.63 -2.30
CA ALA A 99 17.14 -2.42 -1.63
C ALA A 99 17.75 -1.42 -2.62
N GLN A 100 17.32 -0.17 -2.53
CA GLN A 100 17.85 0.94 -3.33
C GLN A 100 18.72 1.83 -2.40
N ASP A 101 19.96 2.09 -2.82
CA ASP A 101 20.94 2.87 -2.04
C ASP A 101 21.06 2.40 -0.58
N GLY A 102 21.00 1.07 -0.37
CA GLY A 102 21.09 0.45 0.94
C GLY A 102 19.80 0.49 1.77
N THR A 103 18.71 1.04 1.24
CA THR A 103 17.41 1.11 1.91
C THR A 103 16.44 0.10 1.30
N PRO A 104 16.01 -0.93 2.04
CA PRO A 104 14.97 -1.84 1.59
C PRO A 104 13.61 -1.12 1.46
N PRO A 105 12.76 -1.48 0.48
CA PRO A 105 11.37 -1.06 0.46
C PRO A 105 10.63 -1.57 1.71
N ALA A 106 9.61 -0.85 2.15
CA ALA A 106 8.71 -1.36 3.18
C ALA A 106 7.93 -2.57 2.64
N VAL A 107 7.57 -3.50 3.52
CA VAL A 107 6.64 -4.59 3.15
C VAL A 107 5.27 -4.26 3.68
N ASP A 108 4.35 -4.06 2.75
CA ASP A 108 2.97 -3.73 3.04
C ASP A 108 2.11 -4.99 3.14
N THR A 109 1.20 -5.01 4.14
CA THR A 109 0.22 -6.09 4.30
C THR A 109 -0.99 -5.65 5.10
N THR A 110 -2.10 -6.37 4.92
CA THR A 110 -3.34 -6.19 5.70
C THR A 110 -3.39 -7.15 6.89
N VAL A 111 -4.23 -6.85 7.87
CA VAL A 111 -4.48 -7.75 9.01
C VAL A 111 -5.58 -8.76 8.68
N GLY A 112 -6.65 -8.30 8.03
CA GLY A 112 -7.86 -9.08 7.76
C GLY A 112 -8.89 -8.99 8.90
N GLY A 113 -9.81 -9.95 8.94
CA GLY A 113 -10.93 -10.01 9.89
C GLY A 113 -12.02 -9.00 9.61
N THR A 114 -12.97 -8.89 10.57
CA THR A 114 -14.06 -7.93 10.52
C THR A 114 -14.09 -7.05 11.76
N PRO A 115 -14.77 -5.90 11.74
CA PRO A 115 -14.84 -5.00 12.90
C PRO A 115 -15.41 -5.67 14.17
N GLU A 116 -16.35 -6.62 14.00
CA GLU A 116 -16.99 -7.35 15.11
C GLU A 116 -16.03 -8.30 15.80
N GLN A 117 -15.00 -8.77 15.10
CA GLN A 117 -13.99 -9.70 15.61
C GLN A 117 -12.90 -9.00 16.43
N TRP A 118 -12.93 -7.67 16.53
CA TRP A 118 -11.89 -6.88 17.22
C TRP A 118 -11.54 -7.41 18.61
N ASN A 119 -12.53 -7.52 19.48
CA ASN A 119 -12.30 -7.94 20.87
C ASN A 119 -11.79 -9.38 20.97
N GLU A 120 -12.23 -10.26 20.10
CA GLU A 120 -11.86 -11.67 20.09
C GLU A 120 -10.45 -11.89 19.53
N LEU A 121 -10.13 -11.25 18.39
CA LEU A 121 -8.92 -11.52 17.63
C LEU A 121 -7.78 -10.53 17.85
N LYS A 122 -8.01 -9.42 18.56
CA LYS A 122 -6.96 -8.43 18.86
C LYS A 122 -5.71 -9.05 19.51
N PRO A 123 -5.79 -9.98 20.49
CA PRO A 123 -4.57 -10.59 21.02
C PRO A 123 -3.79 -11.39 19.98
N LEU A 124 -4.48 -12.15 19.12
CA LEU A 124 -3.86 -12.92 18.03
C LEU A 124 -3.23 -11.99 17.00
N MET A 125 -3.90 -10.90 16.65
CA MET A 125 -3.37 -9.87 15.75
C MET A 125 -2.07 -9.28 16.28
N ILE A 126 -2.06 -8.83 17.55
CA ILE A 126 -0.86 -8.24 18.18
C ILE A 126 0.29 -9.25 18.20
N GLU A 127 0.02 -10.51 18.55
CA GLU A 127 1.04 -11.57 18.55
C GLU A 127 1.68 -11.75 17.18
N ARG A 128 0.86 -11.88 16.13
CA ARG A 128 1.34 -12.19 14.76
C ARG A 128 1.97 -10.99 14.07
N VAL A 129 1.37 -9.80 14.19
CA VAL A 129 1.98 -8.56 13.69
C VAL A 129 3.32 -8.34 14.41
N GLY A 130 3.36 -8.49 15.74
CA GLY A 130 4.60 -8.37 16.50
C GLY A 130 5.66 -9.38 16.09
N ALA A 131 5.27 -10.61 15.74
CA ALA A 131 6.21 -11.61 15.21
C ALA A 131 6.79 -11.18 13.86
N LEU A 132 5.97 -10.68 12.94
CA LEU A 132 6.41 -10.20 11.63
C LEU A 132 7.30 -8.96 11.76
N VAL A 133 6.93 -8.03 12.64
CA VAL A 133 7.72 -6.83 12.93
C VAL A 133 9.12 -7.22 13.44
N ARG A 134 9.22 -8.16 14.38
CA ARG A 134 10.53 -8.67 14.86
C ARG A 134 11.34 -9.32 13.73
N TYR A 135 10.69 -10.04 12.82
CA TYR A 135 11.35 -10.61 11.65
C TYR A 135 11.91 -9.54 10.72
N GLY A 136 11.13 -8.47 10.46
CA GLY A 136 11.56 -7.31 9.69
C GLY A 136 12.69 -6.53 10.38
N GLU A 137 12.57 -6.28 11.69
CA GLU A 137 13.58 -5.57 12.49
C GLU A 137 14.97 -6.25 12.41
N GLN A 138 15.02 -7.57 12.53
CA GLN A 138 16.27 -8.34 12.39
C GLN A 138 16.93 -8.19 11.01
N ARG A 139 16.19 -7.71 10.01
CA ARG A 139 16.60 -7.52 8.61
C ARG A 139 16.70 -6.06 8.19
N GLY A 140 16.31 -5.13 9.06
CA GLY A 140 16.25 -3.71 8.73
C GLY A 140 15.11 -3.37 7.74
N VAL A 141 14.06 -4.19 7.67
CA VAL A 141 12.90 -3.99 6.80
C VAL A 141 11.70 -3.53 7.60
N VAL A 142 11.09 -2.42 7.21
CA VAL A 142 9.88 -1.88 7.85
C VAL A 142 8.67 -2.69 7.38
N ILE A 143 7.81 -3.06 8.34
CA ILE A 143 6.50 -3.65 8.08
C ILE A 143 5.47 -2.52 8.12
N ALA A 144 4.77 -2.32 7.01
CA ALA A 144 3.71 -1.35 6.87
C ALA A 144 2.35 -2.07 6.94
N ILE A 145 1.56 -1.80 7.97
CA ILE A 145 0.21 -2.35 8.06
C ILE A 145 -0.75 -1.39 7.36
N GLU A 146 -1.59 -1.94 6.49
CA GLU A 146 -2.68 -1.20 5.84
C GLU A 146 -3.99 -1.39 6.61
N PRO A 147 -4.51 -0.34 7.27
CA PRO A 147 -5.87 -0.31 7.78
C PRO A 147 -6.88 -0.32 6.62
N HIS A 148 -7.96 -1.09 6.76
CA HIS A 148 -8.88 -1.29 5.65
C HIS A 148 -10.33 -1.26 6.11
N VAL A 149 -11.20 -0.55 5.38
CA VAL A 149 -12.65 -0.53 5.63
C VAL A 149 -13.20 -1.96 5.69
N GLY A 150 -13.98 -2.25 6.73
CA GLY A 150 -14.56 -3.57 6.94
C GLY A 150 -13.59 -4.63 7.47
N SER A 151 -12.34 -4.27 7.79
CA SER A 151 -11.40 -5.13 8.51
C SER A 151 -11.43 -4.86 10.02
N MET A 152 -10.61 -5.56 10.78
CA MET A 152 -10.43 -5.28 12.22
C MET A 152 -9.82 -3.91 12.49
N LEU A 153 -8.98 -3.40 11.58
CA LEU A 153 -8.33 -2.10 11.66
C LEU A 153 -9.03 -1.10 10.73
N ASP A 154 -10.25 -0.74 11.06
CA ASP A 154 -11.09 0.15 10.25
C ASP A 154 -11.21 1.58 10.80
N THR A 155 -10.69 1.86 12.01
CA THR A 155 -10.70 3.21 12.59
C THR A 155 -9.32 3.65 13.06
N PRO A 156 -9.03 4.97 13.12
CA PRO A 156 -7.76 5.49 13.62
C PRO A 156 -7.44 5.03 15.05
N GLU A 157 -8.44 4.93 15.92
CA GLU A 157 -8.25 4.50 17.32
C GLU A 157 -7.72 3.08 17.40
N ARG A 158 -8.30 2.14 16.62
CA ARG A 158 -7.84 0.74 16.56
C ARG A 158 -6.42 0.63 16.01
N VAL A 159 -6.11 1.47 15.03
CA VAL A 159 -4.75 1.55 14.47
C VAL A 159 -3.76 2.01 15.52
N LEU A 160 -4.08 3.08 16.27
CA LEU A 160 -3.23 3.58 17.35
C LEU A 160 -3.07 2.56 18.47
N GLU A 161 -4.13 1.82 18.83
CA GLU A 161 -4.03 0.73 19.80
C GLU A 161 -3.06 -0.39 19.36
N LEU A 162 -3.01 -0.71 18.05
CA LEU A 162 -2.03 -1.68 17.52
C LEU A 162 -0.61 -1.13 17.63
N LEU A 163 -0.39 0.13 17.24
CA LEU A 163 0.93 0.77 17.30
C LEU A 163 1.45 0.88 18.73
N ASP A 164 0.57 1.23 19.68
CA ASP A 164 0.91 1.30 21.11
C ASP A 164 1.23 -0.08 21.69
N ALA A 165 0.55 -1.13 21.23
CA ALA A 165 0.79 -2.49 21.69
C ALA A 165 2.11 -3.08 21.17
N ILE A 166 2.64 -2.55 20.05
CA ILE A 166 3.90 -3.00 19.43
C ILE A 166 4.80 -1.79 19.21
N PRO A 167 5.46 -1.25 20.24
CA PRO A 167 6.27 -0.04 20.13
C PRO A 167 7.62 -0.35 19.45
N SER A 168 7.61 -0.44 18.11
CA SER A 168 8.80 -0.68 17.31
C SER A 168 8.92 0.35 16.18
N PRO A 169 10.11 0.87 15.88
CA PRO A 169 10.33 1.74 14.72
C PRO A 169 10.13 1.02 13.39
N TYR A 170 10.11 -0.31 13.40
CA TYR A 170 9.88 -1.16 12.24
C TYR A 170 8.40 -1.51 12.01
N LEU A 171 7.48 -1.07 12.89
CA LEU A 171 6.05 -1.08 12.63
C LEU A 171 5.62 0.33 12.20
N LYS A 172 5.11 0.42 10.99
CA LYS A 172 4.59 1.65 10.38
C LYS A 172 3.27 1.36 9.67
N LEU A 173 2.72 2.37 9.03
CA LEU A 173 1.49 2.26 8.27
C LEU A 173 1.76 2.41 6.76
N ASN A 174 1.06 1.63 5.98
CA ASN A 174 0.60 2.03 4.65
C ASN A 174 -0.75 2.73 4.86
N PHE A 175 -0.73 4.06 4.84
CA PHE A 175 -1.92 4.85 5.16
C PHE A 175 -2.76 5.05 3.90
N ASP A 176 -3.76 4.18 3.70
CA ASP A 176 -4.78 4.40 2.68
C ASP A 176 -5.91 5.27 3.24
N ILE A 177 -5.88 6.55 2.89
CA ILE A 177 -6.89 7.52 3.33
C ILE A 177 -8.29 7.17 2.83
N SER A 178 -8.40 6.49 1.68
CA SER A 178 -9.69 6.17 1.04
C SER A 178 -10.56 5.28 1.93
N HIS A 179 -9.94 4.37 2.69
CA HIS A 179 -10.66 3.49 3.59
C HIS A 179 -11.31 4.23 4.75
N PHE A 180 -10.68 5.29 5.26
CA PHE A 180 -11.24 6.14 6.32
C PHE A 180 -12.28 7.11 5.76
N ASN A 181 -12.03 7.66 4.56
CA ASN A 181 -12.93 8.62 3.94
C ASN A 181 -14.30 7.99 3.62
N VAL A 182 -14.34 6.75 3.09
CA VAL A 182 -15.62 6.03 2.88
C VAL A 182 -16.30 5.60 4.20
N MET A 183 -15.59 5.59 5.32
CA MET A 183 -16.18 5.45 6.66
C MET A 183 -16.81 6.76 7.17
N GLY A 184 -16.68 7.85 6.43
CA GLY A 184 -17.15 9.17 6.82
C GLY A 184 -16.22 9.90 7.79
N ILE A 185 -14.98 9.42 7.97
CA ILE A 185 -13.99 10.08 8.81
C ILE A 185 -13.30 11.19 7.98
N PRO A 186 -13.31 12.45 8.45
CA PRO A 186 -12.74 13.56 7.71
C PRO A 186 -11.25 13.38 7.39
N ILE A 187 -10.80 13.81 6.21
CA ILE A 187 -9.38 13.76 5.78
C ILE A 187 -8.47 14.36 6.85
N ALA A 188 -8.81 15.55 7.37
CA ALA A 188 -7.98 16.23 8.37
C ALA A 188 -7.82 15.43 9.67
N GLU A 189 -8.86 14.73 10.11
CA GLU A 189 -8.86 13.89 11.32
C GLU A 189 -7.98 12.66 11.13
N SER A 190 -8.21 11.89 10.05
CA SER A 190 -7.41 10.70 9.73
C SER A 190 -5.94 11.03 9.55
N VAL A 191 -5.63 12.13 8.83
CA VAL A 191 -4.25 12.58 8.61
C VAL A 191 -3.59 13.03 9.91
N ALA A 192 -4.29 13.79 10.75
CA ALA A 192 -3.76 14.24 12.04
C ALA A 192 -3.40 13.05 12.96
N ALA A 193 -4.22 11.99 12.92
CA ALA A 193 -4.01 10.79 13.73
C ALA A 193 -2.86 9.92 13.19
N LEU A 194 -2.75 9.74 11.85
CA LEU A 194 -1.99 8.63 11.29
C LEU A 194 -0.77 9.02 10.44
N ALA A 195 -0.68 10.25 9.93
CA ALA A 195 0.40 10.64 9.02
C ALA A 195 1.81 10.48 9.63
N ALA A 196 1.99 10.77 10.92
CA ALA A 196 3.27 10.64 11.62
C ALA A 196 3.74 9.18 11.76
N HIS A 197 2.83 8.22 11.63
CA HIS A 197 3.10 6.79 11.70
C HIS A 197 3.28 6.14 10.32
N SER A 198 3.06 6.90 9.24
CA SER A 198 3.03 6.39 7.87
C SER A 198 4.41 6.39 7.23
N VAL A 199 4.82 5.27 6.66
CA VAL A 199 6.01 5.13 5.82
C VAL A 199 5.64 5.11 4.34
N HIS A 200 4.45 4.64 4.04
CA HIS A 200 3.86 4.57 2.71
C HIS A 200 2.39 4.99 2.75
N THR A 201 1.81 5.30 1.61
CA THR A 201 0.39 5.66 1.54
C THR A 201 -0.26 5.10 0.28
N HIS A 202 -1.53 4.77 0.40
CA HIS A 202 -2.40 4.58 -0.73
C HIS A 202 -3.46 5.68 -0.83
N VAL A 203 -3.89 5.94 -2.05
CA VAL A 203 -5.02 6.80 -2.36
C VAL A 203 -5.78 6.22 -3.55
N LYS A 204 -7.10 6.22 -3.44
CA LYS A 204 -8.04 5.87 -4.50
C LYS A 204 -8.89 7.09 -4.82
N ASP A 205 -9.82 6.95 -5.75
CA ASP A 205 -10.98 7.83 -5.79
C ASP A 205 -12.20 7.06 -5.28
N GLU A 206 -13.19 7.76 -4.81
CA GLU A 206 -14.37 7.14 -4.24
C GLU A 206 -15.59 8.05 -4.36
N ARG A 207 -16.75 7.43 -4.15
CA ARG A 207 -18.05 8.09 -4.01
C ARG A 207 -18.88 7.39 -2.94
N GLY A 208 -19.61 8.18 -2.15
CA GLY A 208 -20.49 7.67 -1.10
C GLY A 208 -19.75 7.26 0.16
N VAL A 209 -20.49 6.75 1.13
CA VAL A 209 -20.00 6.26 2.42
C VAL A 209 -20.64 4.93 2.78
N VAL A 210 -20.02 4.19 3.68
CA VAL A 210 -20.53 2.92 4.22
C VAL A 210 -22.01 3.09 4.65
N PRO A 211 -22.91 2.16 4.28
CA PRO A 211 -22.67 0.92 3.54
C PRO A 211 -22.73 1.06 2.02
N ASN A 212 -22.97 2.24 1.49
CA ASN A 212 -23.18 2.50 0.06
C ASN A 212 -22.04 3.36 -0.51
N TYR A 213 -20.90 2.74 -0.77
CA TYR A 213 -19.74 3.40 -1.37
C TYR A 213 -19.20 2.60 -2.54
N GLU A 214 -18.42 3.25 -3.37
CA GLU A 214 -17.62 2.61 -4.41
C GLU A 214 -16.23 3.26 -4.52
N PHE A 215 -15.20 2.44 -4.69
CA PHE A 215 -13.89 2.90 -5.12
C PHE A 215 -13.83 3.03 -6.63
N LEU A 216 -13.13 4.07 -7.09
CA LEU A 216 -13.10 4.53 -8.47
C LEU A 216 -11.65 4.76 -8.93
N ILE A 217 -11.46 4.92 -10.24
CA ILE A 217 -10.18 5.39 -10.78
C ILE A 217 -10.04 6.88 -10.42
N PRO A 218 -8.87 7.35 -9.97
CA PRO A 218 -8.64 8.77 -9.72
C PRO A 218 -9.10 9.67 -10.89
N GLY A 219 -10.02 10.59 -10.57
CA GLY A 219 -10.71 11.47 -11.52
C GLY A 219 -12.14 11.06 -11.88
N GLU A 220 -12.64 9.93 -11.37
CA GLU A 220 -14.04 9.51 -11.57
C GLU A 220 -14.94 9.80 -10.36
N GLY A 221 -14.36 10.07 -9.20
CA GLY A 221 -15.05 10.23 -7.93
C GLY A 221 -15.04 11.66 -7.41
N GLU A 222 -15.09 11.77 -6.09
CA GLU A 222 -15.29 13.04 -5.37
C GLU A 222 -14.17 13.30 -4.33
N PHE A 223 -13.09 12.52 -4.32
CA PHE A 223 -12.02 12.66 -3.33
C PHE A 223 -11.26 13.97 -3.51
N ASP A 224 -11.09 14.74 -2.43
CA ASP A 224 -10.34 15.99 -2.44
C ASP A 224 -8.82 15.77 -2.27
N TYR A 225 -8.17 15.46 -3.37
CA TYR A 225 -6.71 15.25 -3.41
C TYR A 225 -5.92 16.46 -2.93
N VAL A 226 -6.40 17.69 -3.22
CA VAL A 226 -5.69 18.91 -2.85
C VAL A 226 -5.74 19.11 -1.34
N ALA A 227 -6.90 18.92 -0.71
CA ALA A 227 -7.03 18.96 0.74
C ALA A 227 -6.17 17.88 1.41
N TYR A 228 -6.17 16.65 0.88
CA TYR A 228 -5.33 15.55 1.39
C TYR A 228 -3.83 15.90 1.31
N LEU A 229 -3.35 16.35 0.16
CA LEU A 229 -1.95 16.74 -0.03
C LEU A 229 -1.52 17.86 0.92
N HIS A 230 -2.38 18.86 1.12
CA HIS A 230 -2.11 19.93 2.08
C HIS A 230 -2.05 19.41 3.52
N ALA A 231 -2.98 18.54 3.91
CA ALA A 231 -2.99 17.93 5.23
C ALA A 231 -1.73 17.09 5.49
N MET A 232 -1.35 16.22 4.55
CA MET A 232 -0.15 15.38 4.65
C MET A 232 1.12 16.24 4.78
N ARG A 233 1.25 17.29 3.97
CA ARG A 233 2.38 18.24 4.07
C ARG A 233 2.39 18.96 5.42
N ALA A 234 1.26 19.40 5.92
CA ALA A 234 1.15 20.10 7.20
C ALA A 234 1.58 19.22 8.38
N HIS A 235 1.42 17.90 8.27
CA HIS A 235 1.88 16.93 9.26
C HIS A 235 3.28 16.35 8.97
N GLY A 236 4.04 16.97 8.06
CA GLY A 236 5.44 16.63 7.81
C GLY A 236 5.66 15.39 6.94
N TYR A 237 4.63 14.81 6.33
CA TYR A 237 4.81 13.68 5.42
C TYR A 237 5.49 14.15 4.12
N ALA A 238 6.58 13.47 3.75
CA ALA A 238 7.37 13.79 2.57
C ALA A 238 7.59 12.58 1.64
N GLY A 239 6.99 11.44 1.95
CA GLY A 239 7.10 10.19 1.20
C GLY A 239 6.28 10.15 -0.08
N PHE A 240 5.87 8.96 -0.47
CA PHE A 240 5.08 8.71 -1.67
C PHE A 240 3.59 8.84 -1.39
N ILE A 241 2.89 9.52 -2.28
CA ILE A 241 1.44 9.44 -2.44
C ILE A 241 1.22 8.45 -3.59
N THR A 242 0.84 7.24 -3.25
CA THR A 242 0.76 6.11 -4.18
C THR A 242 -0.69 5.82 -4.53
N ALA A 243 -1.01 5.83 -5.81
CA ALA A 243 -2.35 5.44 -6.24
C ALA A 243 -2.49 3.93 -6.29
N GLU A 244 -3.61 3.42 -5.77
CA GLU A 244 -4.01 2.04 -5.89
C GLU A 244 -5.37 1.91 -6.59
N ILE A 245 -5.49 1.00 -7.56
CA ILE A 245 -6.75 0.73 -8.25
C ILE A 245 -7.46 -0.44 -7.59
N SER A 246 -8.58 -0.15 -6.94
CA SER A 246 -9.38 -1.14 -6.20
C SER A 246 -9.83 -2.32 -7.07
N ILE A 247 -10.00 -3.48 -6.45
CA ILE A 247 -10.62 -4.67 -7.07
C ILE A 247 -12.06 -4.39 -7.56
N MET A 248 -12.77 -3.41 -6.99
CA MET A 248 -14.08 -2.98 -7.47
C MET A 248 -14.00 -2.46 -8.90
N VAL A 249 -12.94 -1.69 -9.21
CA VAL A 249 -12.67 -1.17 -10.55
C VAL A 249 -12.19 -2.29 -11.49
N GLN A 250 -11.27 -3.12 -11.03
CA GLN A 250 -10.70 -4.20 -11.84
C GLN A 250 -11.75 -5.21 -12.34
N ARG A 251 -12.87 -5.36 -11.61
CA ARG A 251 -14.00 -6.21 -11.98
C ARG A 251 -14.96 -5.59 -13.00
N ARG A 252 -14.76 -4.33 -13.38
CA ARG A 252 -15.61 -3.67 -14.38
C ARG A 252 -15.38 -4.29 -15.76
N PRO A 253 -16.44 -4.52 -16.55
CA PRO A 253 -16.28 -4.94 -17.95
C PRO A 253 -15.40 -3.95 -18.72
N GLY A 254 -14.39 -4.46 -19.42
CA GLY A 254 -13.50 -3.62 -20.24
C GLY A 254 -12.46 -2.83 -19.43
N TYR A 255 -12.18 -3.20 -18.19
CA TYR A 255 -11.10 -2.59 -17.42
C TYR A 255 -9.76 -2.69 -18.18
N ASP A 256 -9.13 -1.53 -18.39
CA ASP A 256 -7.80 -1.42 -18.99
C ASP A 256 -6.83 -0.85 -17.94
N PRO A 257 -5.89 -1.66 -17.44
CA PRO A 257 -4.97 -1.24 -16.39
C PRO A 257 -4.01 -0.12 -16.81
N LEU A 258 -3.62 -0.06 -18.10
CA LEU A 258 -2.73 0.99 -18.58
C LEU A 258 -3.47 2.32 -18.76
N ALA A 259 -4.68 2.29 -19.30
CA ALA A 259 -5.52 3.47 -19.39
C ALA A 259 -5.88 4.01 -17.99
N ALA A 260 -6.16 3.13 -17.02
CA ALA A 260 -6.42 3.52 -15.63
C ALA A 260 -5.19 4.21 -15.00
N ALA A 261 -3.98 3.69 -15.23
CA ALA A 261 -2.75 4.31 -14.72
C ALA A 261 -2.47 5.68 -15.36
N GLU A 262 -2.74 5.84 -16.66
CA GLU A 262 -2.60 7.12 -17.35
C GLU A 262 -3.59 8.17 -16.83
N GLN A 263 -4.87 7.81 -16.67
CA GLN A 263 -5.89 8.69 -16.08
C GLN A 263 -5.51 9.10 -14.66
N THR A 264 -5.11 8.13 -13.85
CA THR A 264 -4.64 8.33 -12.47
C THR A 264 -3.49 9.32 -12.41
N TYR A 265 -2.47 9.13 -13.26
CA TYR A 265 -1.33 10.05 -13.33
C TYR A 265 -1.76 11.49 -13.62
N ARG A 266 -2.60 11.69 -14.64
CA ARG A 266 -3.09 13.02 -15.03
C ARG A 266 -3.85 13.70 -13.88
N THR A 267 -4.68 12.95 -13.16
CA THR A 267 -5.46 13.46 -12.03
C THR A 267 -4.57 13.87 -10.88
N LEU A 268 -3.68 12.99 -10.43
CA LEU A 268 -2.82 13.25 -9.29
C LEU A 268 -1.73 14.29 -9.60
N ALA A 269 -1.11 14.27 -10.78
CA ALA A 269 -0.15 15.29 -11.17
C ALA A 269 -0.77 16.69 -11.15
N ARG A 270 -2.03 16.83 -11.65
CA ARG A 270 -2.78 18.10 -11.55
C ARG A 270 -3.07 18.48 -10.10
N ALA A 271 -3.41 17.53 -9.23
CA ALA A 271 -3.64 17.80 -7.81
C ALA A 271 -2.37 18.31 -7.12
N PHE A 272 -1.19 17.74 -7.42
CA PHE A 272 0.10 18.21 -6.93
C PHE A 272 0.38 19.65 -7.39
N GLU A 273 0.13 19.99 -8.66
CA GLU A 273 0.26 21.35 -9.18
C GLU A 273 -0.67 22.33 -8.47
N GLN A 274 -1.95 21.97 -8.30
CA GLN A 274 -2.96 22.80 -7.61
C GLN A 274 -2.61 23.01 -6.13
N ALA A 275 -2.05 22.00 -5.48
CA ALA A 275 -1.60 22.10 -4.10
C ALA A 275 -0.27 22.87 -3.95
N GLY A 276 0.41 23.23 -5.05
CA GLY A 276 1.72 23.88 -5.01
C GLY A 276 2.79 23.01 -4.32
N ILE A 277 2.75 21.70 -4.58
CA ILE A 277 3.68 20.72 -3.99
C ILE A 277 4.61 20.20 -5.08
N ALA A 278 5.90 20.45 -4.92
CA ALA A 278 6.93 19.88 -5.79
C ALA A 278 7.07 18.36 -5.53
N ARG A 279 7.31 17.61 -6.61
CA ARG A 279 7.61 16.17 -6.58
C ARG A 279 9.12 15.94 -6.62
#